data_2c1b8f666ba348314a2287221cef6dea
#
_entry.id   2c1b8f666ba348314a2287221cef6dea
#
_cell.length_a   1.000
_cell.length_b   1.000
_cell.length_c   1.000
_cell.angle_alpha   90.00
_cell.angle_beta   90.00
_cell.angle_gamma   90.00
#
_symmetry.space_group_name_H-M   'P 1'
#
loop_
_entity.id
_entity.type
_entity.pdbx_description
1 polymer ?
#
loop_
_entity_poly.entity_id
_entity_poly.type
_entity_poly.pdbx_seq_one_letter_code
_entity_poly.pdbx_strand_id
1 'polypeptide(L)'
;PVITATQMLESMVHSPRPTRAEANDVANAIFDGSDAIMLSGETAAGAYPLEAVATMARIALKAESAVDYAAKLANTTEPARVNITNAISMAACATAAELKTAAITTVTKSGFTARMISRYRPACPLIASTSDETVWRQMNLIWGCKPMLYTGELPRGGVFDTALEIAVKSGLLKNGDTVVSALGMPLGFSGATNTLRVDIVGDVLCKGKGVGTKRATGTARVITARDGVERTFHQGDILVTTATDSSFMPYIRKAAAIVVGPLDQNANSHAEVAGMALDIPVIVCNAKVVDFIPAHSLITVDAE
;
A
#
# COMPACT_ATOMS: atom_id res chain seq x y z
N PRO A 1 18.18 9.53 -12.80
CA PRO A 1 18.67 8.37 -12.06
C PRO A 1 20.19 8.36 -11.96
N VAL A 2 20.73 7.98 -10.79
CA VAL A 2 22.15 7.92 -10.51
C VAL A 2 22.48 6.52 -9.99
N ILE A 3 23.55 5.92 -10.53
CA ILE A 3 24.11 4.67 -10.02
C ILE A 3 25.48 4.99 -9.41
N THR A 4 25.61 4.81 -8.09
CA THR A 4 26.91 4.93 -7.43
C THR A 4 27.68 3.63 -7.58
N ALA A 5 28.87 3.71 -8.14
CA ALA A 5 29.63 2.57 -8.63
C ALA A 5 31.10 2.67 -8.28
N THR A 6 31.78 1.56 -8.33
CA THR A 6 33.22 1.34 -8.14
C THR A 6 33.71 1.55 -6.71
N GLN A 7 34.60 0.64 -6.26
CA GLN A 7 35.24 0.66 -4.96
C GLN A 7 34.28 0.75 -3.75
N MET A 8 33.04 0.23 -3.91
CA MET A 8 32.04 0.32 -2.85
C MET A 8 32.34 -0.61 -1.67
N LEU A 9 32.75 -1.84 -1.95
CA LEU A 9 33.16 -2.87 -0.99
C LEU A 9 34.45 -3.55 -1.44
N GLU A 10 35.41 -2.80 -1.95
CA GLU A 10 36.62 -3.28 -2.64
C GLU A 10 37.41 -4.31 -1.80
N SER A 11 37.49 -4.10 -0.48
CA SER A 11 38.16 -5.07 0.41
C SER A 11 37.53 -6.46 0.37
N MET A 12 36.24 -6.55 -0.01
CA MET A 12 35.54 -7.83 -0.11
C MET A 12 35.92 -8.65 -1.36
N VAL A 13 36.76 -8.13 -2.23
CA VAL A 13 37.44 -8.95 -3.27
C VAL A 13 38.25 -10.07 -2.58
N HIS A 14 38.87 -9.75 -1.44
CA HIS A 14 39.78 -10.67 -0.73
C HIS A 14 39.34 -10.97 0.71
N SER A 15 38.35 -10.31 1.25
CA SER A 15 37.86 -10.43 2.64
C SER A 15 36.37 -10.74 2.69
N PRO A 16 35.87 -11.59 3.60
CA PRO A 16 34.45 -11.86 3.75
C PRO A 16 33.68 -10.70 4.42
N ARG A 17 34.35 -9.63 4.83
CA ARG A 17 33.76 -8.47 5.49
C ARG A 17 34.38 -7.18 4.96
N PRO A 18 33.58 -6.11 4.80
CA PRO A 18 34.08 -4.82 4.39
C PRO A 18 34.78 -4.09 5.55
N THR A 19 35.52 -3.06 5.22
CA THR A 19 35.99 -2.07 6.18
C THR A 19 34.83 -1.18 6.66
N ARG A 20 35.05 -0.44 7.78
CA ARG A 20 34.06 0.53 8.28
C ARG A 20 33.82 1.68 7.29
N ALA A 21 34.88 2.12 6.61
CA ALA A 21 34.80 3.18 5.61
C ALA A 21 33.88 2.78 4.47
N GLU A 22 34.11 1.60 3.87
CA GLU A 22 33.28 1.07 2.79
C GLU A 22 31.81 0.89 3.18
N ALA A 23 31.57 0.34 4.37
CA ALA A 23 30.18 0.21 4.87
C ALA A 23 29.50 1.57 5.01
N ASN A 24 30.25 2.61 5.44
CA ASN A 24 29.75 3.97 5.54
C ASN A 24 29.53 4.62 4.18
N ASP A 25 30.39 4.34 3.19
CA ASP A 25 30.25 4.85 1.83
C ASP A 25 28.99 4.31 1.14
N VAL A 26 28.69 3.01 1.33
CA VAL A 26 27.43 2.42 0.87
C VAL A 26 26.22 3.09 1.53
N ALA A 27 26.27 3.30 2.86
CA ALA A 27 25.20 3.98 3.58
C ALA A 27 25.01 5.43 3.11
N ASN A 28 26.11 6.17 2.90
CA ASN A 28 26.06 7.54 2.40
C ASN A 28 25.46 7.62 0.99
N ALA A 29 25.80 6.70 0.10
CA ALA A 29 25.19 6.64 -1.23
C ALA A 29 23.65 6.53 -1.17
N ILE A 30 23.11 5.81 -0.18
CA ILE A 30 21.66 5.72 0.05
C ILE A 30 21.12 7.04 0.62
N PHE A 31 21.78 7.64 1.62
CA PHE A 31 21.37 8.93 2.20
C PHE A 31 21.40 10.07 1.20
N ASP A 32 22.40 10.09 0.30
CA ASP A 32 22.53 11.06 -0.78
C ASP A 32 21.45 10.89 -1.87
N GLY A 33 20.80 9.74 -1.89
CA GLY A 33 19.65 9.46 -2.76
C GLY A 33 20.02 8.83 -4.09
N SER A 34 21.07 8.03 -4.17
CA SER A 34 21.36 7.20 -5.35
C SER A 34 20.19 6.29 -5.68
N ASP A 35 19.90 6.12 -6.97
CA ASP A 35 18.82 5.23 -7.43
C ASP A 35 19.22 3.76 -7.36
N ALA A 36 20.51 3.48 -7.55
CA ALA A 36 21.10 2.16 -7.41
C ALA A 36 22.56 2.27 -6.93
N ILE A 37 23.06 1.19 -6.37
CA ILE A 37 24.46 0.99 -5.99
C ILE A 37 25.00 -0.24 -6.72
N MET A 38 26.26 -0.23 -7.11
CA MET A 38 26.84 -1.25 -7.98
C MET A 38 28.11 -1.84 -7.36
N LEU A 39 28.22 -3.16 -7.42
CA LEU A 39 29.47 -3.90 -7.20
C LEU A 39 30.16 -4.17 -8.54
N SER A 40 31.47 -4.20 -8.55
CA SER A 40 32.31 -4.44 -9.73
C SER A 40 33.21 -5.66 -9.51
N GLY A 41 34.46 -5.45 -9.14
CA GLY A 41 35.44 -6.50 -8.87
C GLY A 41 35.00 -7.47 -7.79
N GLU A 42 34.27 -6.99 -6.79
CA GLU A 42 33.77 -7.76 -5.65
C GLU A 42 32.90 -8.96 -6.08
N THR A 43 32.15 -8.79 -7.19
CA THR A 43 31.28 -9.86 -7.74
C THR A 43 31.82 -10.49 -9.01
N ALA A 44 32.66 -9.76 -9.80
CA ALA A 44 33.17 -10.26 -11.06
C ALA A 44 34.40 -11.16 -10.91
N ALA A 45 35.26 -10.89 -9.92
CA ALA A 45 36.54 -11.60 -9.71
C ALA A 45 36.88 -11.85 -8.23
N GLY A 46 36.03 -11.37 -7.30
CA GLY A 46 36.26 -11.51 -5.87
C GLY A 46 36.08 -12.94 -5.36
N ALA A 47 36.71 -13.25 -4.22
CA ALA A 47 36.59 -14.54 -3.54
C ALA A 47 35.24 -14.68 -2.78
N TYR A 48 34.53 -13.58 -2.52
CA TYR A 48 33.32 -13.52 -1.68
C TYR A 48 32.13 -12.83 -2.37
N PRO A 49 31.72 -13.22 -3.60
CA PRO A 49 30.72 -12.49 -4.38
C PRO A 49 29.33 -12.48 -3.72
N LEU A 50 28.90 -13.59 -3.14
CA LEU A 50 27.60 -13.71 -2.47
C LEU A 50 27.53 -12.85 -1.20
N GLU A 51 28.61 -12.90 -0.40
CA GLU A 51 28.75 -12.14 0.82
C GLU A 51 28.78 -10.63 0.53
N ALA A 52 29.43 -10.21 -0.56
CA ALA A 52 29.48 -8.81 -0.99
C ALA A 52 28.08 -8.30 -1.32
N VAL A 53 27.31 -9.02 -2.15
CA VAL A 53 25.93 -8.65 -2.47
C VAL A 53 25.05 -8.63 -1.21
N ALA A 54 25.11 -9.66 -0.38
CA ALA A 54 24.32 -9.74 0.85
C ALA A 54 24.68 -8.63 1.84
N THR A 55 25.95 -8.27 1.93
CA THR A 55 26.42 -7.19 2.82
C THR A 55 25.95 -5.82 2.31
N MET A 56 26.11 -5.54 1.01
CA MET A 56 25.62 -4.32 0.40
C MET A 56 24.12 -4.15 0.60
N ALA A 57 23.33 -5.20 0.37
CA ALA A 57 21.89 -5.20 0.57
C ALA A 57 21.50 -4.91 2.04
N ARG A 58 22.20 -5.53 3.02
CA ARG A 58 21.95 -5.27 4.44
C ARG A 58 22.24 -3.83 4.84
N ILE A 59 23.33 -3.26 4.34
CA ILE A 59 23.68 -1.87 4.61
C ILE A 59 22.63 -0.94 4.01
N ALA A 60 22.24 -1.18 2.74
CA ALA A 60 21.23 -0.39 2.06
C ALA A 60 19.89 -0.39 2.82
N LEU A 61 19.37 -1.56 3.18
CA LEU A 61 18.13 -1.70 3.93
C LEU A 61 18.19 -0.99 5.29
N LYS A 62 19.35 -1.09 5.98
CA LYS A 62 19.53 -0.41 7.26
C LYS A 62 19.60 1.11 7.11
N ALA A 63 20.29 1.61 6.10
CA ALA A 63 20.33 3.03 5.77
C ALA A 63 18.94 3.56 5.38
N GLU A 64 18.22 2.86 4.51
CA GLU A 64 16.84 3.23 4.12
C GLU A 64 15.89 3.33 5.31
N SER A 65 16.01 2.42 6.28
CA SER A 65 15.17 2.45 7.50
C SER A 65 15.42 3.68 8.39
N ALA A 66 16.49 4.40 8.18
CA ALA A 66 16.85 5.62 8.90
C ALA A 66 16.56 6.91 8.12
N VAL A 67 16.10 6.80 6.86
CA VAL A 67 15.74 7.96 6.04
C VAL A 67 14.35 8.46 6.43
N ASP A 68 14.24 9.75 6.74
CA ASP A 68 12.97 10.44 6.88
C ASP A 68 12.44 10.86 5.49
N TYR A 69 11.67 9.99 4.86
CA TYR A 69 11.09 10.25 3.54
C TYR A 69 10.04 11.36 3.55
N ALA A 70 9.34 11.57 4.68
CA ALA A 70 8.36 12.65 4.81
C ALA A 70 9.07 14.02 4.82
N ALA A 71 10.13 14.14 5.59
CA ALA A 71 10.97 15.35 5.59
C ALA A 71 11.64 15.59 4.22
N LYS A 72 12.12 14.53 3.55
CA LYS A 72 12.67 14.65 2.18
C LYS A 72 11.62 15.17 1.20
N LEU A 73 10.39 14.67 1.24
CA LEU A 73 9.31 15.12 0.38
C LEU A 73 8.94 16.57 0.65
N ALA A 74 8.81 16.96 1.92
CA ALA A 74 8.47 18.33 2.33
C ALA A 74 9.55 19.35 1.92
N ASN A 75 10.83 18.95 1.94
CA ASN A 75 11.97 19.79 1.59
C ASN A 75 12.32 19.72 0.10
N THR A 76 11.55 18.99 -0.71
CA THR A 76 11.79 18.94 -2.16
C THR A 76 11.53 20.33 -2.76
N THR A 77 12.59 21.00 -3.17
CA THR A 77 12.49 22.25 -3.91
C THR A 77 11.78 22.01 -5.23
N GLU A 78 10.95 22.98 -5.64
CA GLU A 78 10.18 22.88 -6.86
C GLU A 78 11.03 22.47 -8.08
N PRO A 79 10.48 21.62 -8.96
CA PRO A 79 11.17 21.27 -10.19
C PRO A 79 11.39 22.53 -11.03
N ALA A 80 12.54 22.61 -11.69
CA ALA A 80 12.91 23.74 -12.56
C ALA A 80 11.88 24.05 -13.66
N ARG A 81 10.93 23.14 -13.92
CA ARG A 81 9.78 23.33 -14.83
C ARG A 81 8.50 22.86 -14.16
N VAL A 82 7.58 23.79 -13.96
CA VAL A 82 6.20 23.50 -13.57
C VAL A 82 5.48 22.87 -14.76
N ASN A 83 5.02 21.63 -14.61
CA ASN A 83 4.18 20.95 -15.60
C ASN A 83 3.21 19.97 -14.89
N ILE A 84 2.18 19.55 -15.62
CA ILE A 84 1.12 18.70 -15.09
C ILE A 84 1.69 17.40 -14.50
N THR A 85 2.62 16.77 -15.20
CA THR A 85 3.21 15.49 -14.75
C THR A 85 3.92 15.63 -13.41
N ASN A 86 4.73 16.69 -13.23
CA ASN A 86 5.43 16.93 -11.97
C ASN A 86 4.43 17.21 -10.85
N ALA A 87 3.42 18.06 -11.11
CA ALA A 87 2.39 18.38 -10.12
C ALA A 87 1.62 17.13 -9.66
N ILE A 88 1.16 16.30 -10.59
CA ILE A 88 0.45 15.05 -10.27
C ILE A 88 1.35 14.03 -9.58
N SER A 89 2.61 13.89 -10.00
CA SER A 89 3.55 12.96 -9.36
C SER A 89 3.87 13.36 -7.93
N MET A 90 4.05 14.67 -7.68
CA MET A 90 4.25 15.21 -6.34
C MET A 90 2.98 15.03 -5.48
N ALA A 91 1.80 15.36 -6.03
CA ALA A 91 0.52 15.17 -5.35
C ALA A 91 0.29 13.69 -4.98
N ALA A 92 0.63 12.74 -5.88
CA ALA A 92 0.53 11.32 -5.59
C ALA A 92 1.39 10.90 -4.39
N CYS A 93 2.64 11.38 -4.33
CA CYS A 93 3.54 11.10 -3.20
C CYS A 93 3.08 11.77 -1.90
N ALA A 94 2.58 13.00 -1.96
CA ALA A 94 2.06 13.72 -0.79
C ALA A 94 0.79 13.03 -0.25
N THR A 95 -0.16 12.70 -1.12
CA THR A 95 -1.38 11.96 -0.76
C THR A 95 -1.04 10.59 -0.16
N ALA A 96 -0.07 9.87 -0.76
CA ALA A 96 0.38 8.58 -0.25
C ALA A 96 1.01 8.69 1.15
N ALA A 97 1.78 9.73 1.40
CA ALA A 97 2.40 9.97 2.71
C ALA A 97 1.35 10.33 3.78
N GLU A 98 0.39 11.23 3.45
CA GLU A 98 -0.67 11.68 4.34
C GLU A 98 -1.61 10.53 4.73
N LEU A 99 -2.05 9.75 3.75
CA LEU A 99 -2.93 8.60 3.96
C LEU A 99 -2.20 7.34 4.41
N LYS A 100 -0.87 7.36 4.51
CA LYS A 100 -0.02 6.18 4.85
C LYS A 100 -0.39 4.97 3.98
N THR A 101 -0.50 5.19 2.68
CA THR A 101 -0.95 4.15 1.74
C THR A 101 0.03 2.99 1.64
N ALA A 102 -0.50 1.81 1.34
CA ALA A 102 0.31 0.59 1.18
C ALA A 102 1.21 0.65 -0.07
N ALA A 103 0.76 1.34 -1.13
CA ALA A 103 1.54 1.53 -2.35
C ALA A 103 1.01 2.72 -3.18
N ILE A 104 1.86 3.17 -4.11
CA ILE A 104 1.43 3.95 -5.29
C ILE A 104 1.41 3.00 -6.48
N THR A 105 0.35 3.03 -7.31
CA THR A 105 0.26 2.22 -8.52
C THR A 105 0.27 3.07 -9.77
N THR A 106 0.82 2.55 -10.85
CA THR A 106 0.78 3.19 -12.18
C THR A 106 0.79 2.15 -13.30
N VAL A 107 0.18 2.49 -14.43
CA VAL A 107 0.39 1.79 -15.70
C VAL A 107 1.18 2.69 -16.61
N THR A 108 2.25 2.20 -17.19
CA THR A 108 3.15 2.99 -18.00
C THR A 108 3.63 2.23 -19.24
N LYS A 109 3.66 2.90 -20.40
CA LYS A 109 4.18 2.32 -21.65
C LYS A 109 5.70 2.43 -21.76
N SER A 110 6.30 3.45 -21.16
CA SER A 110 7.73 3.78 -21.31
C SER A 110 8.49 3.88 -19.98
N GLY A 111 7.85 3.56 -18.85
CA GLY A 111 8.40 3.77 -17.51
C GLY A 111 8.48 5.25 -17.10
N PHE A 112 7.97 6.19 -17.90
CA PHE A 112 8.09 7.62 -17.64
C PHE A 112 7.38 8.03 -16.35
N THR A 113 6.11 7.65 -16.16
CA THR A 113 5.35 7.95 -14.95
C THR A 113 6.03 7.37 -13.70
N ALA A 114 6.53 6.14 -13.80
CA ALA A 114 7.27 5.51 -12.69
C ALA A 114 8.52 6.33 -12.31
N ARG A 115 9.30 6.80 -13.28
CA ARG A 115 10.46 7.67 -13.02
C ARG A 115 10.07 8.99 -12.39
N MET A 116 8.96 9.59 -12.83
CA MET A 116 8.50 10.88 -12.30
C MET A 116 8.02 10.76 -10.85
N ILE A 117 7.32 9.70 -10.49
CA ILE A 117 6.89 9.43 -9.11
C ILE A 117 8.10 9.08 -8.24
N SER A 118 8.96 8.17 -8.69
CA SER A 118 10.17 7.73 -7.96
C SER A 118 11.11 8.88 -7.60
N ARG A 119 11.15 9.94 -8.41
CA ARG A 119 11.92 11.15 -8.16
C ARG A 119 11.63 11.80 -6.79
N TYR A 120 10.38 11.70 -6.34
CA TYR A 120 9.93 12.26 -5.06
C TYR A 120 10.15 11.33 -3.87
N ARG A 121 10.73 10.14 -4.09
CA ARG A 121 11.10 9.17 -3.05
C ARG A 121 9.94 8.86 -2.09
N PRO A 122 8.80 8.36 -2.57
CA PRO A 122 7.70 7.98 -1.69
C PRO A 122 8.14 6.91 -0.69
N ALA A 123 7.65 7.00 0.56
CA ALA A 123 7.96 6.02 1.60
C ALA A 123 7.37 4.63 1.34
N CYS A 124 6.28 4.56 0.56
CA CYS A 124 5.64 3.31 0.15
C CYS A 124 6.18 2.83 -1.21
N PRO A 125 6.08 1.52 -1.53
CA PRO A 125 6.51 0.99 -2.81
C PRO A 125 5.70 1.57 -3.98
N LEU A 126 6.36 1.76 -5.11
CA LEU A 126 5.76 2.13 -6.38
C LEU A 126 5.57 0.87 -7.24
N ILE A 127 4.35 0.42 -7.43
CA ILE A 127 4.01 -0.73 -8.29
C ILE A 127 3.72 -0.21 -9.69
N ALA A 128 4.62 -0.46 -10.64
CA ALA A 128 4.52 0.04 -12.00
C ALA A 128 4.27 -1.09 -12.99
N SER A 129 3.11 -1.09 -13.64
CA SER A 129 2.69 -2.12 -14.59
C SER A 129 2.94 -1.69 -16.03
N THR A 130 3.45 -2.58 -16.86
CA THR A 130 3.67 -2.38 -18.29
C THR A 130 3.41 -3.67 -19.06
N SER A 131 3.03 -3.55 -20.35
CA SER A 131 2.95 -4.68 -21.29
C SER A 131 4.24 -4.88 -22.10
N ASP A 132 5.21 -3.98 -21.97
CA ASP A 132 6.49 -4.04 -22.68
C ASP A 132 7.56 -4.68 -21.81
N GLU A 133 8.10 -5.81 -22.25
CA GLU A 133 9.10 -6.58 -21.53
C GLU A 133 10.42 -5.81 -21.34
N THR A 134 10.81 -5.00 -22.32
CA THR A 134 12.02 -4.18 -22.24
C THR A 134 11.87 -3.09 -21.18
N VAL A 135 10.72 -2.41 -21.18
CA VAL A 135 10.40 -1.39 -20.18
C VAL A 135 10.28 -2.02 -18.78
N TRP A 136 9.67 -3.20 -18.67
CA TRP A 136 9.60 -3.94 -17.42
C TRP A 136 11.02 -4.20 -16.84
N ARG A 137 11.95 -4.69 -17.67
CA ARG A 137 13.34 -4.90 -17.24
C ARG A 137 14.03 -3.60 -16.85
N GLN A 138 13.86 -2.52 -17.62
CA GLN A 138 14.45 -1.22 -17.32
C GLN A 138 13.94 -0.61 -16.03
N MET A 139 12.68 -0.81 -15.70
CA MET A 139 12.07 -0.26 -14.46
C MET A 139 12.65 -0.86 -13.17
N ASN A 140 13.36 -2.00 -13.23
CA ASN A 140 14.08 -2.54 -12.07
C ASN A 140 15.23 -1.62 -11.59
N LEU A 141 15.69 -0.69 -12.42
CA LEU A 141 16.69 0.32 -12.05
C LEU A 141 16.08 1.63 -11.53
N ILE A 142 14.74 1.69 -11.39
CA ILE A 142 14.05 2.84 -10.83
C ILE A 142 13.91 2.64 -9.31
N TRP A 143 14.35 3.60 -8.53
CA TRP A 143 14.29 3.56 -7.08
C TRP A 143 12.85 3.33 -6.58
N GLY A 144 12.70 2.41 -5.62
CA GLY A 144 11.41 2.08 -4.99
C GLY A 144 10.37 1.44 -5.91
N CYS A 145 10.71 1.18 -7.18
CA CYS A 145 9.82 0.60 -8.16
C CYS A 145 9.77 -0.93 -8.05
N LYS A 146 8.56 -1.46 -8.08
CA LYS A 146 8.25 -2.89 -8.23
C LYS A 146 7.58 -3.07 -9.59
N PRO A 147 8.34 -3.37 -10.66
CA PRO A 147 7.78 -3.47 -11.99
C PRO A 147 6.99 -4.76 -12.17
N MET A 148 5.81 -4.65 -12.78
CA MET A 148 4.93 -5.76 -13.10
C MET A 148 4.72 -5.85 -14.60
N LEU A 149 4.96 -7.04 -15.16
CA LEU A 149 4.63 -7.34 -16.55
C LEU A 149 3.22 -7.93 -16.59
N TYR A 150 2.36 -7.35 -17.44
CA TYR A 150 1.06 -7.93 -17.73
C TYR A 150 0.94 -8.30 -19.20
N THR A 151 0.21 -9.39 -19.48
CA THR A 151 -0.07 -9.88 -20.82
C THR A 151 -1.55 -9.73 -21.12
N GLY A 152 -1.88 -9.41 -22.37
CA GLY A 152 -3.25 -9.26 -22.83
C GLY A 152 -3.73 -7.80 -22.90
N GLU A 153 -4.97 -7.62 -23.32
CA GLU A 153 -5.64 -6.31 -23.34
C GLU A 153 -6.00 -5.88 -21.93
N LEU A 154 -6.04 -4.56 -21.72
CA LEU A 154 -6.51 -4.00 -20.46
C LEU A 154 -7.96 -4.42 -20.21
N PRO A 155 -8.30 -4.92 -19.00
CA PRO A 155 -9.67 -5.32 -18.68
C PRO A 155 -10.69 -4.21 -18.92
N ARG A 156 -11.95 -4.58 -19.15
CA ARG A 156 -13.06 -3.67 -19.46
C ARG A 156 -13.38 -2.66 -18.33
N GLY A 157 -12.90 -2.92 -17.11
CA GLY A 157 -13.10 -2.05 -15.93
C GLY A 157 -12.30 -0.74 -15.94
N GLY A 158 -11.38 -0.57 -16.90
CA GLY A 158 -10.54 0.62 -16.99
C GLY A 158 -9.13 0.43 -16.43
N VAL A 159 -8.27 1.40 -16.73
CA VAL A 159 -6.82 1.32 -16.45
C VAL A 159 -6.50 1.33 -14.97
N PHE A 160 -7.28 2.07 -14.19
CA PHE A 160 -7.10 2.15 -12.74
C PHE A 160 -7.39 0.80 -12.07
N ASP A 161 -8.49 0.15 -12.46
CA ASP A 161 -8.88 -1.14 -11.91
C ASP A 161 -7.89 -2.22 -12.30
N THR A 162 -7.38 -2.16 -13.55
CA THR A 162 -6.28 -3.02 -14.00
C THR A 162 -5.01 -2.84 -13.18
N ALA A 163 -4.60 -1.59 -12.92
CA ALA A 163 -3.41 -1.30 -12.11
C ALA A 163 -3.56 -1.91 -10.71
N LEU A 164 -4.75 -1.78 -10.13
CA LEU A 164 -5.06 -2.32 -8.81
C LEU A 164 -5.08 -3.85 -8.81
N GLU A 165 -5.75 -4.48 -9.78
CA GLU A 165 -5.79 -5.95 -9.91
C GLU A 165 -4.39 -6.57 -10.07
N ILE A 166 -3.53 -5.97 -10.91
CA ILE A 166 -2.16 -6.44 -11.11
C ILE A 166 -1.38 -6.30 -9.80
N ALA A 167 -1.54 -5.19 -9.10
CA ALA A 167 -0.88 -4.95 -7.83
C ALA A 167 -1.34 -5.93 -6.73
N VAL A 168 -2.62 -6.27 -6.69
CA VAL A 168 -3.16 -7.31 -5.79
C VAL A 168 -2.61 -8.69 -6.14
N LYS A 169 -2.62 -9.07 -7.43
CA LYS A 169 -2.08 -10.37 -7.91
C LYS A 169 -0.58 -10.53 -7.64
N SER A 170 0.17 -9.43 -7.48
CA SER A 170 1.58 -9.47 -7.12
C SER A 170 1.85 -9.94 -5.69
N GLY A 171 0.82 -10.01 -4.83
CA GLY A 171 0.94 -10.31 -3.41
C GLY A 171 1.49 -9.17 -2.55
N LEU A 172 1.73 -7.99 -3.14
CA LEU A 172 2.23 -6.81 -2.43
C LEU A 172 1.12 -6.03 -1.72
N LEU A 173 -0.13 -6.27 -2.09
CA LEU A 173 -1.32 -5.63 -1.51
C LEU A 173 -2.28 -6.68 -0.96
N LYS A 174 -2.99 -6.32 0.08
CA LYS A 174 -4.04 -7.12 0.72
C LYS A 174 -5.36 -6.34 0.78
N ASN A 175 -6.46 -7.04 0.93
CA ASN A 175 -7.77 -6.42 1.09
C ASN A 175 -7.76 -5.40 2.23
N GLY A 176 -8.35 -4.24 1.94
CA GLY A 176 -8.43 -3.10 2.83
C GLY A 176 -7.21 -2.18 2.82
N ASP A 177 -6.15 -2.47 2.06
CA ASP A 177 -5.06 -1.51 1.88
C ASP A 177 -5.54 -0.30 1.08
N THR A 178 -5.14 0.90 1.51
CA THR A 178 -5.35 2.12 0.73
C THR A 178 -4.22 2.26 -0.28
N VAL A 179 -4.53 2.66 -1.51
CA VAL A 179 -3.61 2.78 -2.64
C VAL A 179 -3.84 4.10 -3.36
N VAL A 180 -2.78 4.75 -3.76
CA VAL A 180 -2.83 5.90 -4.67
C VAL A 180 -2.47 5.43 -6.07
N SER A 181 -3.33 5.68 -7.04
CA SER A 181 -3.09 5.39 -8.46
C SER A 181 -2.82 6.68 -9.23
N ALA A 182 -1.70 6.77 -9.96
CA ALA A 182 -1.37 7.92 -10.79
C ALA A 182 -1.10 7.48 -12.23
N LEU A 183 -1.87 8.02 -13.18
CA LEU A 183 -1.88 7.58 -14.57
C LEU A 183 -1.85 8.76 -15.55
N GLY A 184 -1.44 8.48 -16.79
CA GLY A 184 -1.63 9.37 -17.94
C GLY A 184 -2.87 8.98 -18.74
N MET A 185 -3.85 9.87 -18.83
CA MET A 185 -5.08 9.66 -19.60
C MET A 185 -5.20 10.70 -20.74
N PRO A 186 -5.62 10.33 -21.96
CA PRO A 186 -5.86 8.95 -22.42
C PRO A 186 -4.57 8.13 -22.53
N LEU A 187 -4.69 6.81 -22.41
CA LEU A 187 -3.53 5.92 -22.55
C LEU A 187 -2.88 6.02 -23.93
N GLY A 188 -1.55 5.81 -23.95
CA GLY A 188 -0.77 5.76 -25.20
C GLY A 188 0.05 7.02 -25.48
N PHE A 189 -0.21 8.12 -24.79
CA PHE A 189 0.64 9.32 -24.89
C PHE A 189 1.72 9.29 -23.80
N SER A 190 2.97 9.19 -24.22
CA SER A 190 4.10 9.24 -23.29
C SER A 190 4.23 10.64 -22.68
N GLY A 191 4.43 10.73 -21.37
CA GLY A 191 4.67 12.00 -20.68
C GLY A 191 3.43 12.76 -20.20
N ALA A 192 2.25 12.14 -20.23
CA ALA A 192 0.98 12.78 -19.86
C ALA A 192 0.39 12.25 -18.52
N THR A 193 1.20 12.12 -17.46
CA THR A 193 0.64 11.82 -16.14
C THR A 193 -0.20 13.00 -15.66
N ASN A 194 -1.53 12.83 -15.64
CA ASN A 194 -2.50 13.92 -15.43
C ASN A 194 -3.66 13.54 -14.49
N THR A 195 -3.71 12.30 -14.02
CA THR A 195 -4.84 11.81 -13.21
C THR A 195 -4.33 11.08 -11.99
N LEU A 196 -4.98 11.34 -10.86
CA LEU A 196 -4.74 10.70 -9.58
C LEU A 196 -6.07 10.17 -9.03
N ARG A 197 -6.07 8.95 -8.48
CA ARG A 197 -7.21 8.32 -7.81
C ARG A 197 -6.73 7.62 -6.54
N VAL A 198 -7.54 7.67 -5.50
CA VAL A 198 -7.33 6.91 -4.27
C VAL A 198 -8.34 5.77 -4.22
N ASP A 199 -7.84 4.56 -4.00
CA ASP A 199 -8.63 3.34 -3.96
C ASP A 199 -8.36 2.56 -2.67
N ILE A 200 -9.34 1.75 -2.27
CA ILE A 200 -9.17 0.73 -1.23
C ILE A 200 -9.20 -0.63 -1.94
N VAL A 201 -8.22 -1.46 -1.65
CA VAL A 201 -8.11 -2.82 -2.20
C VAL A 201 -9.25 -3.69 -1.71
N GLY A 202 -9.99 -4.32 -2.62
CA GLY A 202 -11.16 -5.15 -2.34
C GLY A 202 -12.47 -4.42 -2.59
N ASP A 203 -13.57 -5.15 -2.46
CA ASP A 203 -14.91 -4.61 -2.64
C ASP A 203 -15.33 -3.80 -1.41
N VAL A 204 -15.64 -2.53 -1.60
CA VAL A 204 -16.26 -1.72 -0.55
C VAL A 204 -17.73 -2.07 -0.49
N LEU A 205 -18.10 -2.91 0.47
CA LEU A 205 -19.48 -3.38 0.62
C LEU A 205 -20.42 -2.28 1.12
N CYS A 206 -19.97 -1.46 2.09
CA CYS A 206 -20.73 -0.29 2.54
C CYS A 206 -19.82 0.80 3.07
N LYS A 207 -20.37 2.04 3.10
CA LYS A 207 -19.79 3.18 3.80
C LYS A 207 -20.79 3.68 4.83
N GLY A 208 -20.30 4.15 5.97
CA GLY A 208 -21.14 4.63 7.06
C GLY A 208 -20.37 5.53 8.01
N LYS A 209 -21.05 5.93 9.10
CA LYS A 209 -20.40 6.65 10.19
C LYS A 209 -19.55 5.66 11.00
N GLY A 210 -18.24 5.88 11.07
CA GLY A 210 -17.34 5.15 11.94
C GLY A 210 -17.45 5.61 13.38
N VAL A 211 -17.29 4.67 14.31
CA VAL A 211 -17.19 4.91 15.75
C VAL A 211 -16.00 4.13 16.27
N GLY A 212 -15.02 4.85 16.81
CA GLY A 212 -13.71 4.31 17.19
C GLY A 212 -12.62 4.69 16.17
N THR A 213 -11.42 4.23 16.42
CA THR A 213 -10.22 4.50 15.58
C THR A 213 -9.51 3.20 15.18
N LYS A 214 -10.20 2.08 15.30
CA LYS A 214 -9.64 0.75 15.06
C LYS A 214 -10.16 0.15 13.78
N ARG A 215 -9.35 -0.74 13.26
CA ARG A 215 -9.67 -1.60 12.14
C ARG A 215 -9.66 -3.05 12.60
N ALA A 216 -10.64 -3.82 12.18
CA ALA A 216 -10.75 -5.24 12.49
C ALA A 216 -11.17 -6.07 11.30
N THR A 217 -10.62 -7.28 11.19
CA THR A 217 -10.96 -8.26 10.14
C THR A 217 -11.50 -9.52 10.81
N GLY A 218 -12.59 -10.05 10.28
CA GLY A 218 -13.21 -11.26 10.81
C GLY A 218 -14.31 -11.80 9.90
N THR A 219 -14.90 -12.91 10.31
CA THR A 219 -16.00 -13.53 9.57
C THR A 219 -17.31 -12.80 9.84
N ALA A 220 -18.00 -12.36 8.79
CA ALA A 220 -19.30 -11.71 8.93
C ALA A 220 -20.36 -12.69 9.44
N ARG A 221 -20.98 -12.34 10.57
CA ARG A 221 -22.14 -13.05 11.13
C ARG A 221 -23.36 -12.14 11.07
N VAL A 222 -24.21 -12.45 10.09
CA VAL A 222 -25.46 -11.71 9.88
C VAL A 222 -26.51 -12.23 10.84
N ILE A 223 -26.96 -11.38 11.78
CA ILE A 223 -27.95 -11.71 12.78
C ILE A 223 -29.17 -10.81 12.61
N THR A 224 -30.25 -11.37 12.06
CA THR A 224 -31.53 -10.68 11.86
C THR A 224 -32.60 -11.11 12.87
N ALA A 225 -32.49 -12.35 13.40
CA ALA A 225 -33.37 -12.91 14.40
C ALA A 225 -32.54 -13.66 15.48
N ARG A 226 -33.03 -13.71 16.69
CA ARG A 226 -32.27 -14.16 17.88
C ARG A 226 -32.15 -15.67 18.02
N ASP A 227 -32.91 -16.45 17.26
CA ASP A 227 -33.02 -17.90 17.49
C ASP A 227 -31.83 -18.67 16.89
N GLY A 228 -31.08 -19.36 17.73
CA GLY A 228 -30.08 -20.36 17.35
C GLY A 228 -28.68 -19.85 17.02
N VAL A 229 -28.41 -18.53 17.04
CA VAL A 229 -27.15 -17.94 16.59
C VAL A 229 -26.02 -18.04 17.62
N GLU A 230 -26.34 -18.18 18.92
CA GLU A 230 -25.32 -18.25 19.98
C GLU A 230 -24.28 -19.35 19.81
N ARG A 231 -24.64 -20.45 19.16
CA ARG A 231 -23.74 -21.59 18.93
C ARG A 231 -22.79 -21.40 17.79
N THR A 232 -23.04 -20.42 16.90
CA THR A 232 -22.27 -20.20 15.69
C THR A 232 -21.43 -18.92 15.69
N PHE A 233 -21.58 -18.06 16.71
CA PHE A 233 -20.82 -16.82 16.85
C PHE A 233 -19.55 -17.06 17.67
N HIS A 234 -18.39 -16.87 17.06
CA HIS A 234 -17.09 -17.12 17.67
C HIS A 234 -16.36 -15.83 18.06
N GLN A 235 -15.36 -15.94 18.88
CA GLN A 235 -14.47 -14.84 19.22
C GLN A 235 -13.75 -14.34 17.96
N GLY A 236 -13.84 -13.02 17.69
CA GLY A 236 -13.22 -12.41 16.52
C GLY A 236 -14.13 -12.32 15.28
N ASP A 237 -15.36 -12.84 15.33
CA ASP A 237 -16.36 -12.64 14.29
C ASP A 237 -16.82 -11.16 14.23
N ILE A 238 -17.34 -10.74 13.08
CA ILE A 238 -17.91 -9.40 12.90
C ILE A 238 -19.44 -9.52 12.95
N LEU A 239 -20.03 -8.78 13.88
CA LEU A 239 -21.49 -8.72 14.03
C LEU A 239 -22.09 -7.80 12.95
N VAL A 240 -22.95 -8.35 12.10
CA VAL A 240 -23.70 -7.61 11.06
C VAL A 240 -25.20 -7.73 11.39
N THR A 241 -25.84 -6.59 11.63
CA THR A 241 -27.27 -6.59 12.03
C THR A 241 -27.96 -5.27 11.63
N THR A 242 -29.28 -5.23 11.71
CA THR A 242 -30.04 -4.00 11.47
C THR A 242 -30.02 -3.05 12.67
N ALA A 243 -30.02 -3.57 13.88
CA ALA A 243 -29.98 -2.79 15.13
C ALA A 243 -29.49 -3.67 16.28
N THR A 244 -29.06 -3.07 17.39
CA THR A 244 -28.68 -3.79 18.60
C THR A 244 -29.42 -3.25 19.83
N ASP A 245 -29.63 -4.12 20.77
CA ASP A 245 -30.11 -3.84 22.12
C ASP A 245 -29.31 -4.64 23.17
N SER A 246 -29.68 -4.56 24.44
CA SER A 246 -28.98 -5.24 25.52
C SER A 246 -28.87 -6.77 25.35
N SER A 247 -29.75 -7.40 24.56
CA SER A 247 -29.72 -8.83 24.28
C SER A 247 -28.59 -9.23 23.31
N PHE A 248 -28.01 -8.27 22.60
CA PHE A 248 -26.85 -8.49 21.72
C PHE A 248 -25.50 -8.47 22.46
N MET A 249 -25.48 -8.12 23.75
CA MET A 249 -24.24 -8.03 24.54
C MET A 249 -23.37 -9.31 24.50
N PRO A 250 -23.95 -10.56 24.54
CA PRO A 250 -23.14 -11.78 24.42
C PRO A 250 -22.36 -11.87 23.07
N TYR A 251 -22.92 -11.34 21.98
CA TYR A 251 -22.27 -11.29 20.69
C TYR A 251 -21.26 -10.15 20.61
N ILE A 252 -21.66 -8.96 21.07
CA ILE A 252 -20.82 -7.76 21.06
C ILE A 252 -19.51 -8.00 21.82
N ARG A 253 -19.55 -8.68 22.97
CA ARG A 253 -18.33 -9.00 23.74
C ARG A 253 -17.34 -9.93 23.03
N LYS A 254 -17.81 -10.72 22.07
CA LYS A 254 -16.99 -11.62 21.25
C LYS A 254 -16.61 -11.01 19.90
N ALA A 255 -17.32 -9.97 19.49
CA ALA A 255 -17.14 -9.37 18.17
C ALA A 255 -15.79 -8.64 18.04
N ALA A 256 -15.14 -8.77 16.89
CA ALA A 256 -14.00 -7.95 16.52
C ALA A 256 -14.44 -6.56 16.01
N ALA A 257 -15.64 -6.49 15.42
CA ALA A 257 -16.26 -5.25 14.94
C ALA A 257 -17.79 -5.41 14.85
N ILE A 258 -18.48 -4.27 14.72
CA ILE A 258 -19.94 -4.23 14.56
C ILE A 258 -20.28 -3.42 13.31
N VAL A 259 -21.17 -3.95 12.48
CA VAL A 259 -21.73 -3.26 11.32
C VAL A 259 -23.25 -3.24 11.48
N VAL A 260 -23.82 -2.05 11.57
CA VAL A 260 -25.28 -1.88 11.76
C VAL A 260 -25.87 -0.96 10.69
N GLY A 261 -27.09 -1.17 10.31
CA GLY A 261 -27.85 -0.33 9.39
C GLY A 261 -29.19 -0.91 8.99
N PRO A 262 -30.16 -0.06 8.57
CA PRO A 262 -30.02 1.37 8.23
C PRO A 262 -29.88 2.28 9.45
N LEU A 263 -29.42 3.50 9.22
CA LEU A 263 -29.24 4.52 10.23
C LEU A 263 -30.61 4.97 10.73
N ASP A 264 -31.05 4.40 11.85
CA ASP A 264 -32.19 4.91 12.61
C ASP A 264 -31.65 5.66 13.83
N GLN A 265 -31.94 6.95 13.95
CA GLN A 265 -31.35 7.85 14.96
C GLN A 265 -31.52 7.36 16.39
N ASN A 266 -32.52 6.49 16.67
CA ASN A 266 -32.79 5.96 18.00
C ASN A 266 -32.30 4.51 18.23
N ALA A 267 -32.16 3.69 17.17
CA ALA A 267 -31.86 2.26 17.31
C ALA A 267 -30.36 1.93 17.29
N ASN A 268 -29.52 2.83 16.75
CA ASN A 268 -28.09 2.53 16.58
C ASN A 268 -27.21 3.07 17.71
N SER A 269 -27.74 3.92 18.59
CA SER A 269 -27.02 4.46 19.74
C SER A 269 -26.48 3.37 20.67
N HIS A 270 -27.18 2.23 20.80
CA HIS A 270 -26.71 1.10 21.62
C HIS A 270 -25.43 0.48 21.05
N ALA A 271 -25.35 0.24 19.74
CA ALA A 271 -24.15 -0.30 19.10
C ALA A 271 -22.95 0.67 19.25
N GLU A 272 -23.18 1.97 19.05
CA GLU A 272 -22.17 3.02 19.21
C GLU A 272 -21.65 3.08 20.65
N VAL A 273 -22.55 3.12 21.62
CA VAL A 273 -22.17 3.17 23.06
C VAL A 273 -21.45 1.89 23.50
N ALA A 274 -21.95 0.72 23.10
CA ALA A 274 -21.33 -0.56 23.43
C ALA A 274 -19.95 -0.71 22.77
N GLY A 275 -19.82 -0.27 21.50
CA GLY A 275 -18.54 -0.28 20.78
C GLY A 275 -17.50 0.61 21.44
N MET A 276 -17.86 1.84 21.80
CA MET A 276 -16.96 2.75 22.54
C MET A 276 -16.57 2.18 23.91
N ALA A 277 -17.53 1.62 24.66
CA ALA A 277 -17.27 1.08 26.00
C ALA A 277 -16.34 -0.15 25.99
N LEU A 278 -16.38 -0.94 24.92
CA LEU A 278 -15.59 -2.18 24.78
C LEU A 278 -14.38 -2.00 23.84
N ASP A 279 -14.17 -0.78 23.32
CA ASP A 279 -13.08 -0.45 22.38
C ASP A 279 -13.12 -1.30 21.09
N ILE A 280 -14.36 -1.52 20.58
CA ILE A 280 -14.66 -2.30 19.37
C ILE A 280 -15.08 -1.32 18.26
N PRO A 281 -14.49 -1.40 17.05
CA PRO A 281 -14.88 -0.54 15.94
C PRO A 281 -16.31 -0.82 15.47
N VAL A 282 -17.07 0.26 15.23
CA VAL A 282 -18.46 0.18 14.76
C VAL A 282 -18.62 1.01 13.50
N ILE A 283 -19.32 0.46 12.52
CA ILE A 283 -19.79 1.20 11.33
C ILE A 283 -21.32 1.24 11.36
N VAL A 284 -21.85 2.46 11.28
CA VAL A 284 -23.30 2.69 11.14
C VAL A 284 -23.59 3.11 9.72
N CYS A 285 -24.18 2.22 8.93
CA CYS A 285 -24.49 2.43 7.51
C CYS A 285 -25.87 3.05 7.28
N ASN A 286 -26.03 3.78 6.17
CA ASN A 286 -27.34 4.29 5.73
C ASN A 286 -28.18 3.24 5.00
N ALA A 287 -27.62 2.07 4.70
CA ALA A 287 -28.26 0.99 3.96
C ALA A 287 -28.51 -0.21 4.89
N LYS A 288 -29.44 -1.07 4.48
CA LYS A 288 -29.77 -2.31 5.21
C LYS A 288 -28.67 -3.35 4.97
N VAL A 289 -27.64 -3.29 5.81
CA VAL A 289 -26.37 -4.06 5.67
C VAL A 289 -26.57 -5.57 5.56
N VAL A 290 -27.62 -6.09 6.16
CA VAL A 290 -27.95 -7.52 6.15
C VAL A 290 -28.36 -8.05 4.76
N ASP A 291 -28.73 -7.16 3.82
CA ASP A 291 -29.20 -7.54 2.50
C ASP A 291 -28.05 -7.73 1.50
N PHE A 292 -26.86 -7.15 1.75
CA PHE A 292 -25.76 -7.17 0.79
C PHE A 292 -24.41 -7.62 1.37
N ILE A 293 -24.26 -7.73 2.69
CA ILE A 293 -23.06 -8.35 3.28
C ILE A 293 -23.30 -9.87 3.36
N PRO A 294 -22.54 -10.67 2.60
CA PRO A 294 -22.73 -12.12 2.61
C PRO A 294 -22.36 -12.72 3.98
N ALA A 295 -23.26 -13.51 4.55
CA ALA A 295 -22.96 -14.26 5.78
C ALA A 295 -21.77 -15.20 5.54
N HIS A 296 -20.93 -15.37 6.56
CA HIS A 296 -19.70 -16.19 6.52
C HIS A 296 -18.58 -15.69 5.60
N SER A 297 -18.70 -14.51 4.98
CA SER A 297 -17.60 -13.87 4.26
C SER A 297 -16.58 -13.29 5.22
N LEU A 298 -15.31 -13.27 4.80
CA LEU A 298 -14.26 -12.54 5.51
C LEU A 298 -14.35 -11.07 5.11
N ILE A 299 -14.61 -10.20 6.07
CA ILE A 299 -14.70 -8.75 5.85
C ILE A 299 -13.78 -7.97 6.77
N THR A 300 -13.43 -6.77 6.37
CA THR A 300 -12.69 -5.81 7.19
C THR A 300 -13.58 -4.60 7.46
N VAL A 301 -13.64 -4.20 8.72
CA VAL A 301 -14.30 -2.99 9.20
C VAL A 301 -13.24 -2.00 9.58
N ASP A 302 -13.31 -0.81 8.99
CA ASP A 302 -12.44 0.32 9.26
C ASP A 302 -13.30 1.47 9.79
N ALA A 303 -13.09 1.88 11.02
CA ALA A 303 -13.89 2.87 11.72
C ALA A 303 -13.22 4.27 11.75
N GLU A 304 -12.06 4.45 11.08
CA GLU A 304 -11.39 5.74 10.91
C GLU A 304 -12.12 6.69 9.98
#